data_6934ca2215df2df551bd7d60c02922f6
#
_entry.id   6934ca2215df2df551bd7d60c02922f6
#
_cell.length_a   1.000
_cell.length_b   1.000
_cell.length_c   1.000
_cell.angle_alpha   90.00
_cell.angle_beta   90.00
_cell.angle_gamma   90.00
#
_symmetry.space_group_name_H-M   'P 1'
#
loop_
_entity.id
_entity.type
_entity.pdbx_description
1 polymer ?
#
loop_
_entity_poly.entity_id
_entity_poly.type
_entity_poly.pdbx_seq_one_letter_code
_entity_poly.pdbx_strand_id
1 'polypeptide(L)'
;MDETVVNSRHQMTEQTKLALELAIQKGILVVPVTGRCLEGLPAKIRRMDGVEYFITSNGAKAYDFKEQRILYRRLIPNQTACAILKKCQEEEIGIAIHQEGKCYDNSFPAGSIPLCSIS
;
A
#
# COMPACT_ATOMS: atom_id res chain seq x y z
N MET A 1 -9.75 -3.49 -2.73
CA MET A 1 -10.06 -2.15 -3.28
C MET A 1 -10.14 -2.18 -4.80
N ASP A 2 -9.19 -2.79 -5.47
CA ASP A 2 -9.26 -3.05 -6.89
C ASP A 2 -10.47 -3.95 -7.19
N GLU A 3 -11.19 -3.71 -8.31
CA GLU A 3 -12.43 -4.40 -8.71
C GLU A 3 -13.64 -4.27 -7.76
N THR A 4 -13.51 -3.47 -6.70
CA THR A 4 -14.61 -3.19 -5.76
C THR A 4 -14.94 -1.71 -5.69
N VAL A 5 -13.98 -0.88 -5.31
CA VAL A 5 -14.14 0.59 -5.20
C VAL A 5 -13.65 1.29 -6.46
N VAL A 6 -12.69 0.70 -7.16
CA VAL A 6 -12.19 1.18 -8.44
C VAL A 6 -12.53 0.18 -9.55
N ASN A 7 -12.86 0.71 -10.74
CA ASN A 7 -13.15 -0.08 -11.92
C ASN A 7 -11.88 -0.66 -12.55
N SER A 8 -12.03 -1.42 -13.65
CA SER A 8 -10.91 -1.99 -14.43
C SER A 8 -9.89 -0.95 -14.96
N ARG A 9 -10.25 0.32 -14.99
CA ARG A 9 -9.36 1.44 -15.34
C ARG A 9 -8.71 2.08 -14.09
N HIS A 10 -8.82 1.45 -12.93
CA HIS A 10 -8.35 1.96 -11.64
C HIS A 10 -8.94 3.32 -11.24
N GLN A 11 -10.16 3.60 -11.70
CA GLN A 11 -10.86 4.85 -11.42
C GLN A 11 -12.09 4.57 -10.54
N MET A 12 -12.28 5.40 -9.52
CA MET A 12 -13.49 5.43 -8.72
C MET A 12 -14.58 6.19 -9.49
N THR A 13 -15.76 5.58 -9.64
CA THR A 13 -16.91 6.24 -10.27
C THR A 13 -17.50 7.30 -9.35
N GLU A 14 -18.21 8.28 -9.93
CA GLU A 14 -18.89 9.29 -9.12
C GLU A 14 -19.97 8.68 -8.21
N GLN A 15 -20.66 7.64 -8.68
CA GLN A 15 -21.65 6.93 -7.86
C GLN A 15 -21.01 6.27 -6.62
N THR A 16 -19.87 5.61 -6.79
CA THR A 16 -19.12 5.00 -5.68
C THR A 16 -18.66 6.08 -4.71
N LYS A 17 -18.14 7.20 -5.22
CA LYS A 17 -17.71 8.33 -4.40
C LYS A 17 -18.85 8.87 -3.55
N LEU A 18 -19.99 9.17 -4.17
CA LEU A 18 -21.19 9.67 -3.47
C LEU A 18 -21.69 8.69 -2.40
N ALA A 19 -21.68 7.38 -2.69
CA ALA A 19 -22.08 6.36 -1.72
C ALA A 19 -21.14 6.33 -0.49
N LEU A 20 -19.83 6.45 -0.69
CA LEU A 20 -18.85 6.52 0.39
C LEU A 20 -19.00 7.81 1.22
N GLU A 21 -19.16 8.95 0.56
CA GLU A 21 -19.39 10.23 1.22
C GLU A 21 -20.66 10.20 2.08
N LEU A 22 -21.76 9.63 1.56
CA LEU A 22 -22.99 9.45 2.30
C LEU A 22 -22.84 8.53 3.51
N ALA A 23 -22.07 7.44 3.37
CA ALA A 23 -21.74 6.54 4.48
C ALA A 23 -20.98 7.28 5.58
N ILE A 24 -19.97 8.07 5.21
CA ILE A 24 -19.18 8.88 6.14
C ILE A 24 -20.08 9.91 6.86
N GLN A 25 -20.98 10.60 6.15
CA GLN A 25 -21.93 11.55 6.73
C GLN A 25 -22.86 10.89 7.76
N LYS A 26 -23.18 9.60 7.58
CA LYS A 26 -23.96 8.82 8.54
C LYS A 26 -23.13 8.26 9.71
N GLY A 27 -21.88 8.65 9.84
CA GLY A 27 -20.98 8.19 10.90
C GLY A 27 -20.40 6.80 10.69
N ILE A 28 -20.48 6.25 9.46
CA ILE A 28 -19.85 4.97 9.14
C ILE A 28 -18.36 5.20 8.87
N LEU A 29 -17.52 4.44 9.58
CA LEU A 29 -16.09 4.49 9.36
C LEU A 29 -15.72 3.78 8.05
N VAL A 30 -15.18 4.53 7.09
CA VAL A 30 -14.70 4.01 5.81
C VAL A 30 -13.19 3.85 5.87
N VAL A 31 -12.72 2.61 5.74
CA VAL A 31 -11.30 2.27 5.79
C VAL A 31 -10.89 1.57 4.49
N PRO A 32 -10.14 2.23 3.61
CA PRO A 32 -9.57 1.60 2.43
C PRO A 32 -8.55 0.52 2.81
N VAL A 33 -8.72 -0.68 2.24
CA VAL A 33 -7.82 -1.83 2.41
C VAL A 33 -7.27 -2.22 1.05
N THR A 34 -5.95 -2.29 0.91
CA THR A 34 -5.28 -2.52 -0.38
C THR A 34 -3.96 -3.27 -0.24
N GLY A 35 -3.58 -3.99 -1.31
CA GLY A 35 -2.23 -4.54 -1.46
C GLY A 35 -1.17 -3.48 -1.79
N ARG A 36 -1.57 -2.31 -2.24
CA ARG A 36 -0.65 -1.22 -2.59
C ARG A 36 -0.02 -0.60 -1.35
N CYS A 37 1.14 0.04 -1.53
CA CYS A 37 1.69 0.95 -0.52
C CYS A 37 0.85 2.25 -0.47
N LEU A 38 1.02 3.04 0.58
CA LEU A 38 0.24 4.27 0.78
C LEU A 38 0.40 5.27 -0.38
N GLU A 39 1.61 5.39 -0.91
CA GLU A 39 1.90 6.28 -2.04
C GLU A 39 1.26 5.78 -3.36
N GLY A 40 1.06 4.47 -3.50
CA GLY A 40 0.40 3.84 -4.65
C GLY A 40 -1.12 3.94 -4.63
N LEU A 41 -1.73 4.54 -3.60
CA LEU A 41 -3.16 4.79 -3.54
C LEU A 41 -3.55 5.95 -4.47
N PRO A 42 -4.69 5.83 -5.20
CA PRO A 42 -5.22 6.93 -5.97
C PRO A 42 -5.44 8.17 -5.10
N ALA A 43 -4.99 9.33 -5.58
CA ALA A 43 -5.08 10.59 -4.82
C ALA A 43 -6.53 10.93 -4.40
N LYS A 44 -7.51 10.58 -5.22
CA LYS A 44 -8.94 10.77 -4.91
C LYS A 44 -9.39 10.03 -3.65
N ILE A 45 -8.85 8.82 -3.42
CA ILE A 45 -9.17 8.02 -2.21
C ILE A 45 -8.39 8.56 -1.02
N ARG A 46 -7.11 8.84 -1.20
CA ARG A 46 -6.23 9.33 -0.14
C ARG A 46 -6.63 10.70 0.41
N ARG A 47 -7.28 11.53 -0.42
CA ARG A 47 -7.74 12.87 -0.08
C ARG A 47 -9.25 12.97 0.14
N MET A 48 -9.95 11.83 0.26
CA MET A 48 -11.38 11.83 0.52
C MET A 48 -11.64 12.29 1.95
N ASP A 49 -12.44 13.32 2.11
CA ASP A 49 -12.82 13.85 3.42
C ASP A 49 -13.51 12.77 4.26
N GLY A 50 -13.12 12.64 5.52
CA GLY A 50 -13.63 11.64 6.45
C GLY A 50 -13.01 10.25 6.34
N VAL A 51 -12.10 10.02 5.41
CA VAL A 51 -11.25 8.81 5.38
C VAL A 51 -9.97 9.09 6.16
N GLU A 52 -9.92 8.59 7.39
CA GLU A 52 -8.82 8.87 8.32
C GLU A 52 -7.84 7.70 8.45
N TYR A 53 -8.29 6.47 8.15
CA TYR A 53 -7.50 5.26 8.35
C TYR A 53 -7.29 4.52 7.03
N PHE A 54 -6.11 3.91 6.89
CA PHE A 54 -5.75 3.10 5.72
C PHE A 54 -5.06 1.82 6.15
N ILE A 55 -5.43 0.70 5.52
CA ILE A 55 -4.71 -0.58 5.65
C ILE A 55 -4.06 -0.87 4.30
N THR A 56 -2.73 -1.00 4.30
CA THR A 56 -1.91 -1.09 3.09
C THR A 56 -1.00 -2.31 3.09
N SER A 57 -0.35 -2.58 1.96
CA SER A 57 0.60 -3.68 1.81
C SER A 57 0.02 -5.02 2.27
N ASN A 58 -1.19 -5.36 1.82
CA ASN A 58 -1.92 -6.58 2.19
C ASN A 58 -2.09 -6.77 3.70
N GLY A 59 -2.34 -5.69 4.44
CA GLY A 59 -2.51 -5.73 5.90
C GLY A 59 -1.23 -5.58 6.71
N ALA A 60 -0.07 -5.47 6.07
CA ALA A 60 1.20 -5.32 6.78
C ALA A 60 1.36 -3.98 7.49
N LYS A 61 0.58 -2.96 7.10
CA LYS A 61 0.61 -1.63 7.71
C LYS A 61 -0.79 -1.05 7.85
N ALA A 62 -1.05 -0.42 9.00
CA ALA A 62 -2.23 0.40 9.24
C ALA A 62 -1.81 1.80 9.67
N TYR A 63 -2.43 2.81 9.05
CA TYR A 63 -2.16 4.22 9.30
C TYR A 63 -3.38 4.94 9.84
N ASP A 64 -3.13 5.82 10.79
CA ASP A 64 -3.98 6.96 11.12
C ASP A 64 -3.43 8.16 10.33
N PHE A 65 -4.12 8.50 9.26
CA PHE A 65 -3.67 9.53 8.34
C PHE A 65 -3.87 10.94 8.90
N LYS A 66 -4.88 11.10 9.75
CA LYS A 66 -5.17 12.37 10.42
C LYS A 66 -4.08 12.73 11.44
N GLU A 67 -3.72 11.77 12.29
CA GLU A 67 -2.69 11.95 13.30
C GLU A 67 -1.27 11.68 12.76
N GLN A 68 -1.13 11.39 11.47
CA GLN A 68 0.14 11.11 10.79
C GLN A 68 0.99 10.03 11.49
N ARG A 69 0.34 8.99 12.01
CA ARG A 69 1.01 7.92 12.77
C ARG A 69 0.73 6.53 12.23
N ILE A 70 1.67 5.63 12.42
CA ILE A 70 1.51 4.21 12.14
C ILE A 70 0.83 3.55 13.34
N LEU A 71 -0.36 2.98 13.15
CA LEU A 71 -1.08 2.23 14.19
C LEU A 71 -0.55 0.81 14.33
N TYR A 72 -0.18 0.21 13.21
CA TYR A 72 0.30 -1.16 13.15
C TYR A 72 1.27 -1.33 11.99
N ARG A 73 2.31 -2.12 12.20
CA ARG A 73 3.19 -2.59 11.14
C ARG A 73 3.73 -3.97 11.45
N ARG A 74 3.78 -4.80 10.43
CA ARG A 74 4.47 -6.09 10.45
C ARG A 74 5.43 -6.14 9.29
N LEU A 75 6.71 -6.21 9.58
CA LEU A 75 7.77 -6.20 8.58
C LEU A 75 8.47 -7.53 8.56
N ILE A 76 8.95 -7.93 7.38
CA ILE A 76 9.88 -9.05 7.23
C ILE A 76 11.24 -8.57 7.77
N PRO A 77 11.91 -9.33 8.65
CA PRO A 77 13.24 -9.00 9.10
C PRO A 77 14.22 -8.82 7.93
N ASN A 78 15.10 -7.84 7.99
CA ASN A 78 16.03 -7.53 6.89
C ASN A 78 16.83 -8.74 6.41
N GLN A 79 17.36 -9.51 7.35
CA GLN A 79 18.14 -10.72 7.02
C GLN A 79 17.31 -11.72 6.21
N THR A 80 16.06 -11.95 6.59
CA THR A 80 15.13 -12.83 5.88
C THR A 80 14.79 -12.25 4.50
N ALA A 81 14.51 -10.94 4.41
CA ALA A 81 14.23 -10.29 3.15
C ALA A 81 15.40 -10.39 2.16
N CYS A 82 16.63 -10.15 2.63
CA CYS A 82 17.84 -10.29 1.81
C CYS A 82 18.05 -11.74 1.31
N ALA A 83 17.81 -12.74 2.16
CA ALA A 83 17.90 -14.14 1.76
C ALA A 83 16.88 -14.51 0.69
N ILE A 84 15.62 -14.06 0.84
CA ILE A 84 14.56 -14.27 -0.16
C ILE A 84 14.95 -13.59 -1.48
N LEU A 85 15.39 -12.33 -1.44
CA LEU A 85 15.80 -11.59 -2.62
C LEU A 85 16.91 -12.28 -3.41
N LYS A 86 17.96 -12.72 -2.70
CA LYS A 86 19.06 -13.44 -3.31
C LYS A 86 18.58 -14.70 -4.01
N LYS A 87 17.73 -15.50 -3.34
CA LYS A 87 17.16 -16.71 -3.92
C LYS A 87 16.31 -16.41 -5.15
N CYS A 88 15.46 -15.38 -5.11
CA CYS A 88 14.66 -15.00 -6.26
C CYS A 88 15.51 -14.51 -7.44
N GLN A 89 16.63 -13.82 -7.19
CA GLN A 89 17.57 -13.41 -8.23
C GLN A 89 18.27 -14.62 -8.88
N GLU A 90 18.68 -15.62 -8.08
CA GLU A 90 19.29 -16.87 -8.57
C GLU A 90 18.32 -17.65 -9.47
N GLU A 91 17.03 -17.62 -9.18
CA GLU A 91 15.97 -18.32 -9.92
C GLU A 91 15.33 -17.46 -11.02
N GLU A 92 15.83 -16.24 -11.26
CA GLU A 92 15.29 -15.28 -12.23
C GLU A 92 13.78 -14.96 -12.03
N ILE A 93 13.31 -14.99 -10.79
CA ILE A 93 11.90 -14.72 -10.43
C ILE A 93 11.66 -13.20 -10.35
N GLY A 94 10.55 -12.74 -10.93
CA GLY A 94 10.10 -11.35 -10.79
C GLY A 94 9.74 -11.01 -9.34
N ILE A 95 10.28 -9.89 -8.83
CA ILE A 95 10.09 -9.45 -7.44
C ILE A 95 9.58 -8.02 -7.42
N ALA A 96 8.63 -7.76 -6.53
CA ALA A 96 8.27 -6.41 -6.11
C ALA A 96 8.40 -6.31 -4.58
N ILE A 97 9.06 -5.27 -4.11
CA ILE A 97 9.34 -5.03 -2.69
C ILE A 97 8.72 -3.72 -2.28
N HIS A 98 8.00 -3.74 -1.16
CA HIS A 98 7.47 -2.54 -0.54
C HIS A 98 8.35 -2.16 0.67
N GLN A 99 9.02 -1.02 0.58
CA GLN A 99 9.86 -0.49 1.65
C GLN A 99 9.56 0.99 1.87
N GLU A 100 9.28 1.40 3.09
CA GLU A 100 9.03 2.79 3.50
C GLU A 100 8.00 3.54 2.64
N GLY A 101 6.96 2.83 2.17
CA GLY A 101 5.92 3.42 1.33
C GLY A 101 6.21 3.37 -0.17
N LYS A 102 7.42 3.00 -0.58
CA LYS A 102 7.82 2.87 -1.98
C LYS A 102 7.76 1.41 -2.43
N CYS A 103 7.53 1.22 -3.73
CA CYS A 103 7.60 -0.08 -4.39
C CYS A 103 8.86 -0.12 -5.27
N TYR A 104 9.64 -1.18 -5.13
CA TYR A 104 10.80 -1.49 -5.95
C TYR A 104 10.55 -2.81 -6.67
N ASP A 105 10.91 -2.90 -7.93
CA ASP A 105 10.80 -4.11 -8.74
C ASP A 105 12.11 -4.42 -9.47
N ASN A 106 12.13 -5.51 -10.24
CA ASN A 106 13.32 -5.95 -10.97
C ASN A 106 13.77 -4.99 -12.08
N SER A 107 13.02 -3.94 -12.40
CA SER A 107 13.42 -2.92 -13.38
C SER A 107 14.48 -1.97 -12.82
N PHE A 108 14.71 -2.00 -11.51
CA PHE A 108 15.79 -1.26 -10.87
C PHE A 108 17.13 -2.01 -11.02
N PRO A 109 18.24 -1.30 -11.31
CA PRO A 109 19.57 -1.93 -11.40
C PRO A 109 19.90 -2.71 -10.12
N ALA A 110 20.61 -3.83 -10.29
CA ALA A 110 21.11 -4.60 -9.16
C ALA A 110 21.94 -3.68 -8.23
N GLY A 111 21.56 -3.60 -6.96
CA GLY A 111 22.16 -2.70 -5.97
C GLY A 111 21.36 -1.45 -5.65
N SER A 112 20.31 -1.12 -6.40
CA SER A 112 19.41 0.00 -6.08
C SER A 112 18.32 -0.34 -5.05
N ILE A 113 18.20 -1.61 -4.64
CA ILE A 113 17.30 -2.04 -3.58
C ILE A 113 18.02 -1.81 -2.24
N PRO A 114 17.60 -0.84 -1.43
CA PRO A 114 18.36 -0.43 -0.22
C PRO A 114 18.30 -1.44 0.92
N LEU A 115 17.65 -2.60 0.75
CA LEU A 115 17.44 -3.59 1.81
C LEU A 115 18.74 -4.23 2.34
N CYS A 116 19.74 -4.42 1.50
CA CYS A 116 20.98 -5.09 1.90
C CYS A 116 22.07 -4.15 2.40
N SER A 117 21.83 -2.84 2.36
CA SER A 117 22.77 -1.82 2.82
C SER A 117 22.43 -1.25 4.21
N ILE A 118 21.36 -1.72 4.85
CA ILE A 118 21.00 -1.34 6.21
C ILE A 118 21.47 -2.47 7.15
N SER A 119 22.67 -2.32 7.62
CA SER A 119 23.18 -3.05 8.78
C SER A 119 22.55 -2.51 10.06
#